data_5518b371354cdbedd9e1c62c2b188288
#
_entry.id   5518b371354cdbedd9e1c62c2b188288
#
_cell.length_a   1.000
_cell.length_b   1.000
_cell.length_c   1.000
_cell.angle_alpha   90.00
_cell.angle_beta   90.00
_cell.angle_gamma   90.00
#
_symmetry.space_group_name_H-M   'P 1'
#
loop_
_entity.id
_entity.type
_entity.pdbx_description
1 polymer ?
#
loop_
_entity_poly.entity_id
_entity_poly.type
_entity_poly.pdbx_seq_one_letter_code
_entity_poly.pdbx_strand_id
1 'polypeptide(L)'
;MAMSTMFPKFSKKREGDNVVMEQKLLQTTNSLVLDVKECAGCGICVEACPEEAITFGLVGAARRGAIDEPAINVDEEKCSYCGVCVCLCPFSALSLRVDGEERLPIVEKEGFPQFDRTAKIDDEKCVKCTICSDVCPADAIDRNVPEFEGASESGAPRQSALKSSTAFYVDMEKCNLCGICAVVCKDIEIQRQTPTGASTKLEGEVTRITEQDCDACRVCVDICPKEAITVERTVESNRLEGTVEIMPEDCITCTWCQVTCPEEAITMDKLIEGEIEVYPEKCPGGCSTCIEICPTRALYMPEAKPASEMAGEREANVAINKDLCIKCGACVVACPSEDAIVLKRTGFHMKGKETDLYKKIMEKLCTPRTSKVKESTPGDTELKTVGEAKAA
;
A
#
# COMPACT_ATOMS: atom_id res chain seq x y z
N MET A 1 -16.94 38.32 -35.34
CA MET A 1 -16.16 37.09 -35.18
C MET A 1 -16.87 36.24 -34.14
N ALA A 2 -17.66 35.28 -34.53
CA ALA A 2 -18.31 34.35 -33.62
C ALA A 2 -17.23 33.31 -33.20
N MET A 3 -16.74 33.39 -31.96
CA MET A 3 -15.96 32.29 -31.38
C MET A 3 -16.92 31.09 -31.27
N SER A 4 -16.72 30.12 -32.14
CA SER A 4 -17.36 28.82 -32.02
C SER A 4 -17.06 28.27 -30.61
N THR A 5 -18.06 28.27 -29.74
CA THR A 5 -17.99 27.55 -28.44
C THR A 5 -18.18 26.08 -28.72
N MET A 6 -17.15 25.42 -29.27
CA MET A 6 -17.19 23.97 -29.45
C MET A 6 -17.12 23.30 -28.07
N PHE A 7 -18.12 22.50 -27.78
CA PHE A 7 -18.08 21.51 -26.72
C PHE A 7 -17.68 20.16 -27.31
N PRO A 8 -17.02 19.28 -26.53
CA PRO A 8 -16.66 19.42 -25.11
C PRO A 8 -15.48 20.38 -24.88
N LYS A 9 -15.37 20.94 -23.65
CA LYS A 9 -14.19 21.65 -23.17
C LYS A 9 -13.51 20.80 -22.12
N PHE A 10 -12.20 20.68 -22.24
CA PHE A 10 -11.38 19.92 -21.31
C PHE A 10 -10.48 20.84 -20.49
N SER A 11 -10.22 20.46 -19.26
CA SER A 11 -9.24 21.11 -18.41
C SER A 11 -8.61 20.12 -17.45
N LYS A 12 -7.35 20.36 -17.10
CA LYS A 12 -6.60 19.60 -16.12
C LYS A 12 -5.91 20.58 -15.18
N LYS A 13 -6.10 20.40 -13.88
CA LYS A 13 -5.51 21.27 -12.87
C LYS A 13 -5.09 20.43 -11.67
N ARG A 14 -4.06 20.90 -10.95
CA ARG A 14 -3.65 20.33 -9.68
C ARG A 14 -4.19 21.21 -8.54
N GLU A 15 -4.83 20.60 -7.57
CA GLU A 15 -5.38 21.23 -6.38
C GLU A 15 -4.85 20.47 -5.15
N GLY A 16 -3.72 20.95 -4.61
CA GLY A 16 -3.03 20.25 -3.52
C GLY A 16 -2.56 18.85 -3.95
N ASP A 17 -3.04 17.84 -3.26
CA ASP A 17 -2.73 16.44 -3.54
C ASP A 17 -3.61 15.83 -4.65
N ASN A 18 -4.59 16.58 -5.14
CA ASN A 18 -5.51 16.13 -6.17
C ASN A 18 -5.13 16.66 -7.55
N VAL A 19 -5.25 15.81 -8.56
CA VAL A 19 -5.25 16.19 -9.97
C VAL A 19 -6.67 16.03 -10.49
N VAL A 20 -7.28 17.14 -10.89
CA VAL A 20 -8.66 17.20 -11.37
C VAL A 20 -8.66 17.35 -12.87
N MET A 21 -9.24 16.37 -13.58
CA MET A 21 -9.52 16.41 -15.02
C MET A 21 -10.99 16.64 -15.23
N GLU A 22 -11.34 17.67 -15.99
CA GLU A 22 -12.75 18.04 -16.24
C GLU A 22 -13.09 17.98 -17.72
N GLN A 23 -14.26 17.43 -18.00
CA GLN A 23 -14.93 17.50 -19.29
C GLN A 23 -16.24 18.29 -19.13
N LYS A 24 -16.30 19.46 -19.69
CA LYS A 24 -17.50 20.28 -19.66
C LYS A 24 -18.29 20.08 -20.94
N LEU A 25 -19.48 19.51 -20.82
CA LEU A 25 -20.49 19.37 -21.85
C LEU A 25 -21.47 20.55 -21.83
N LEU A 26 -22.49 20.54 -22.70
CA LEU A 26 -23.50 21.62 -22.73
C LEU A 26 -24.31 21.71 -21.44
N GLN A 27 -24.65 20.58 -20.83
CA GLN A 27 -25.52 20.50 -19.65
C GLN A 27 -24.90 19.81 -18.46
N THR A 28 -23.74 19.16 -18.62
CA THR A 28 -23.15 18.33 -17.59
C THR A 28 -21.64 18.58 -17.54
N THR A 29 -21.09 18.55 -16.34
CA THR A 29 -19.64 18.59 -16.10
C THR A 29 -19.23 17.26 -15.44
N ASN A 30 -18.34 16.53 -16.12
CA ASN A 30 -17.73 15.33 -15.56
C ASN A 30 -16.34 15.68 -15.05
N SER A 31 -16.00 15.25 -13.83
CA SER A 31 -14.68 15.48 -13.24
C SER A 31 -14.12 14.17 -12.72
N LEU A 32 -12.99 13.74 -13.26
CA LEU A 32 -12.21 12.64 -12.74
C LEU A 32 -11.13 13.22 -11.81
N VAL A 33 -11.13 12.82 -10.57
CA VAL A 33 -10.18 13.29 -9.55
C VAL A 33 -9.22 12.16 -9.22
N LEU A 34 -7.93 12.43 -9.26
CA LEU A 34 -6.85 11.55 -8.84
C LEU A 34 -6.22 12.11 -7.58
N ASP A 35 -6.29 11.37 -6.48
CA ASP A 35 -5.49 11.62 -5.30
C ASP A 35 -4.09 11.02 -5.52
N VAL A 36 -3.07 11.90 -5.51
CA VAL A 36 -1.68 11.53 -5.80
C VAL A 36 -1.05 10.77 -4.63
N LYS A 37 -1.47 11.05 -3.40
CA LYS A 37 -0.95 10.38 -2.20
C LYS A 37 -1.48 8.97 -2.08
N GLU A 38 -2.77 8.78 -2.31
CA GLU A 38 -3.40 7.45 -2.26
C GLU A 38 -3.00 6.57 -3.44
N CYS A 39 -2.62 7.17 -4.58
CA CYS A 39 -2.25 6.42 -5.77
C CYS A 39 -0.96 5.64 -5.60
N ALA A 40 -1.03 4.33 -5.43
CA ALA A 40 0.13 3.44 -5.31
C ALA A 40 0.88 3.20 -6.64
N GLY A 41 0.38 3.67 -7.78
CA GLY A 41 0.99 3.42 -9.09
C GLY A 41 0.91 1.95 -9.55
N CYS A 42 -0.11 1.22 -9.10
CA CYS A 42 -0.27 -0.22 -9.34
C CYS A 42 -0.56 -0.57 -10.83
N GLY A 43 -1.09 0.38 -11.59
CA GLY A 43 -1.33 0.25 -13.03
C GLY A 43 -2.59 -0.51 -13.42
N ILE A 44 -3.45 -0.91 -12.48
CA ILE A 44 -4.72 -1.57 -12.80
C ILE A 44 -5.58 -0.68 -13.69
N CYS A 45 -5.70 0.61 -13.36
CA CYS A 45 -6.45 1.58 -14.15
C CYS A 45 -5.85 1.82 -15.55
N VAL A 46 -4.52 1.71 -15.69
CA VAL A 46 -3.83 1.83 -16.98
C VAL A 46 -4.23 0.69 -17.91
N GLU A 47 -4.23 -0.55 -17.40
CA GLU A 47 -4.57 -1.74 -18.17
C GLU A 47 -6.06 -1.86 -18.44
N ALA A 48 -6.89 -1.42 -17.48
CA ALA A 48 -8.34 -1.52 -17.57
C ALA A 48 -8.98 -0.42 -18.42
N CYS A 49 -8.26 0.67 -18.71
CA CYS A 49 -8.85 1.79 -19.46
C CYS A 49 -9.23 1.37 -20.89
N PRO A 50 -10.53 1.41 -21.24
CA PRO A 50 -10.97 1.04 -22.59
C PRO A 50 -10.49 2.02 -23.66
N GLU A 51 -10.26 3.28 -23.30
CA GLU A 51 -9.83 4.35 -24.21
C GLU A 51 -8.30 4.55 -24.20
N GLU A 52 -7.56 3.75 -23.43
CA GLU A 52 -6.11 3.89 -23.25
C GLU A 52 -5.68 5.33 -22.88
N ALA A 53 -6.55 6.01 -22.13
CA ALA A 53 -6.34 7.39 -21.72
C ALA A 53 -5.41 7.54 -20.52
N ILE A 54 -5.00 6.43 -19.85
CA ILE A 54 -4.19 6.45 -18.64
C ILE A 54 -2.82 5.85 -18.94
N THR A 55 -1.77 6.56 -18.56
CA THR A 55 -0.38 6.15 -18.76
C THR A 55 0.41 6.18 -17.47
N PHE A 56 1.54 5.46 -17.42
CA PHE A 56 2.43 5.51 -16.26
C PHE A 56 3.29 6.77 -16.26
N GLY A 57 3.44 7.35 -15.07
CA GLY A 57 4.53 8.25 -14.74
C GLY A 57 5.78 7.49 -14.27
N LEU A 58 6.67 8.19 -13.57
CA LEU A 58 7.84 7.60 -12.93
C LEU A 58 7.46 7.03 -11.55
N VAL A 59 6.73 5.91 -11.54
CA VAL A 59 6.11 5.33 -10.34
C VAL A 59 7.08 5.20 -9.16
N GLY A 60 8.27 4.63 -9.38
CA GLY A 60 9.24 4.44 -8.30
C GLY A 60 9.77 5.75 -7.72
N ALA A 61 9.95 6.80 -8.52
CA ALA A 61 10.41 8.11 -8.06
C ALA A 61 9.28 8.89 -7.37
N ALA A 62 8.08 8.89 -7.97
CA ALA A 62 6.90 9.55 -7.43
C ALA A 62 6.52 8.98 -6.05
N ARG A 63 6.45 7.67 -5.92
CA ARG A 63 6.05 7.01 -4.66
C ARG A 63 7.08 7.12 -3.54
N ARG A 64 8.36 7.35 -3.86
CA ARG A 64 9.40 7.64 -2.86
C ARG A 64 9.52 9.13 -2.52
N GLY A 65 8.70 9.98 -3.13
CA GLY A 65 8.77 11.42 -2.94
C GLY A 65 10.02 12.08 -3.57
N ALA A 66 10.70 11.38 -4.49
CA ALA A 66 11.86 11.93 -5.19
C ALA A 66 11.47 12.98 -6.26
N ILE A 67 10.22 12.93 -6.72
CA ILE A 67 9.62 13.91 -7.63
C ILE A 67 8.20 14.23 -7.17
N ASP A 68 7.74 15.44 -7.42
CA ASP A 68 6.38 15.89 -7.13
C ASP A 68 5.48 15.74 -8.36
N GLU A 69 5.43 14.52 -8.90
CA GLU A 69 4.63 14.16 -10.06
C GLU A 69 3.76 12.95 -9.75
N PRO A 70 2.56 12.83 -10.36
CA PRO A 70 1.70 11.67 -10.14
C PRO A 70 2.33 10.38 -10.67
N ALA A 71 2.04 9.26 -10.01
CA ALA A 71 2.46 7.93 -10.46
C ALA A 71 1.79 7.49 -11.78
N ILE A 72 0.65 8.09 -12.13
CA ILE A 72 -0.05 7.90 -13.39
C ILE A 72 -0.48 9.24 -13.97
N ASN A 73 -0.62 9.30 -15.29
CA ASN A 73 -1.16 10.46 -16.01
C ASN A 73 -2.42 10.07 -16.75
N VAL A 74 -3.41 10.95 -16.75
CA VAL A 74 -4.66 10.80 -17.50
C VAL A 74 -4.70 11.87 -18.59
N ASP A 75 -4.95 11.44 -19.82
CA ASP A 75 -5.24 12.31 -20.96
C ASP A 75 -6.74 12.66 -20.91
N GLU A 76 -7.04 13.90 -20.56
CA GLU A 76 -8.39 14.36 -20.33
C GLU A 76 -9.24 14.43 -21.63
N GLU A 77 -8.59 14.54 -22.79
CA GLU A 77 -9.28 14.56 -24.09
C GLU A 77 -9.65 13.17 -24.58
N LYS A 78 -8.82 12.14 -24.25
CA LYS A 78 -9.11 10.74 -24.57
C LYS A 78 -10.05 10.10 -23.56
N CYS A 79 -10.07 10.61 -22.33
CA CYS A 79 -10.87 10.04 -21.26
C CYS A 79 -12.36 10.16 -21.57
N SER A 80 -13.07 9.03 -21.58
CA SER A 80 -14.54 8.99 -21.75
C SER A 80 -15.31 9.24 -20.44
N TYR A 81 -14.61 9.44 -19.33
CA TYR A 81 -15.20 9.62 -17.98
C TYR A 81 -16.17 8.49 -17.60
N CYS A 82 -15.90 7.27 -18.06
CA CYS A 82 -16.77 6.11 -17.83
C CYS A 82 -16.78 5.59 -16.39
N GLY A 83 -15.70 5.84 -15.59
CA GLY A 83 -15.60 5.41 -14.20
C GLY A 83 -15.07 3.98 -13.98
N VAL A 84 -14.70 3.22 -15.02
CA VAL A 84 -14.11 1.87 -14.89
C VAL A 84 -12.86 1.88 -13.99
N CYS A 85 -12.00 2.88 -14.15
CA CYS A 85 -10.79 3.03 -13.35
C CYS A 85 -11.08 3.27 -11.87
N VAL A 86 -12.21 3.92 -11.54
CA VAL A 86 -12.68 4.13 -10.17
C VAL A 86 -13.16 2.81 -9.58
N CYS A 87 -13.98 2.04 -10.33
CA CYS A 87 -14.49 0.73 -9.87
C CYS A 87 -13.38 -0.27 -9.56
N LEU A 88 -12.22 -0.15 -10.21
CA LEU A 88 -11.08 -1.07 -10.10
C LEU A 88 -9.90 -0.52 -9.29
N CYS A 89 -10.03 0.66 -8.68
CA CYS A 89 -8.97 1.20 -7.82
C CYS A 89 -9.01 0.57 -6.42
N PRO A 90 -8.03 -0.25 -6.03
CA PRO A 90 -8.03 -0.86 -4.69
C PRO A 90 -7.68 0.15 -3.59
N PHE A 91 -7.19 1.34 -3.96
CA PHE A 91 -6.75 2.40 -3.04
C PHE A 91 -7.72 3.58 -2.99
N SER A 92 -8.86 3.51 -3.64
CA SER A 92 -9.82 4.62 -3.77
C SER A 92 -9.20 5.95 -4.22
N ALA A 93 -8.01 5.88 -4.86
CA ALA A 93 -7.26 7.05 -5.34
C ALA A 93 -7.91 7.77 -6.52
N LEU A 94 -8.97 7.24 -7.09
CA LEU A 94 -9.72 7.82 -8.20
C LEU A 94 -11.17 7.98 -7.80
N SER A 95 -11.75 9.15 -8.02
CA SER A 95 -13.18 9.41 -7.88
C SER A 95 -13.75 10.12 -9.11
N LEU A 96 -15.01 9.87 -9.41
CA LEU A 96 -15.73 10.49 -10.51
C LEU A 96 -16.86 11.36 -9.96
N ARG A 97 -16.94 12.59 -10.43
CA ARG A 97 -18.00 13.53 -10.08
C ARG A 97 -18.77 13.94 -11.34
N VAL A 98 -20.06 13.96 -11.23
CA VAL A 98 -20.99 14.44 -12.26
C VAL A 98 -21.74 15.62 -11.70
N ASP A 99 -21.56 16.79 -12.29
CA ASP A 99 -22.11 18.06 -11.80
C ASP A 99 -21.74 18.38 -10.34
N GLY A 100 -20.54 17.97 -9.93
CA GLY A 100 -20.01 18.19 -8.59
C GLY A 100 -20.36 17.11 -7.55
N GLU A 101 -21.28 16.21 -7.85
CA GLU A 101 -21.67 15.09 -7.00
C GLU A 101 -20.88 13.83 -7.33
N GLU A 102 -20.42 13.14 -6.31
CA GLU A 102 -19.71 11.86 -6.46
C GLU A 102 -20.67 10.77 -6.93
N ARG A 103 -20.50 10.33 -8.17
CA ARG A 103 -21.39 9.36 -8.82
C ARG A 103 -20.63 8.46 -9.77
N LEU A 104 -21.10 7.20 -9.88
CA LEU A 104 -20.59 6.21 -10.82
C LEU A 104 -21.69 5.73 -11.74
N PRO A 105 -22.02 6.47 -12.82
CA PRO A 105 -23.11 6.12 -13.72
C PRO A 105 -22.99 4.73 -14.33
N ILE A 106 -21.78 4.21 -14.49
CA ILE A 106 -21.55 2.86 -15.04
C ILE A 106 -22.02 1.77 -14.06
N VAL A 107 -21.88 2.00 -12.74
CA VAL A 107 -22.36 1.10 -11.70
C VAL A 107 -23.87 1.24 -11.54
N GLU A 108 -24.38 2.48 -11.50
CA GLU A 108 -25.81 2.78 -11.39
C GLU A 108 -26.63 2.13 -12.52
N LYS A 109 -26.04 2.01 -13.72
CA LYS A 109 -26.65 1.39 -14.91
C LYS A 109 -26.28 -0.09 -15.09
N GLU A 110 -25.68 -0.71 -14.08
CA GLU A 110 -25.21 -2.10 -14.14
C GLU A 110 -24.26 -2.39 -15.33
N GLY A 111 -23.54 -1.38 -15.81
CA GLY A 111 -22.60 -1.50 -16.91
C GLY A 111 -21.26 -2.10 -16.54
N PHE A 112 -20.87 -1.97 -15.27
CA PHE A 112 -19.63 -2.52 -14.71
C PHE A 112 -19.78 -2.78 -13.21
N PRO A 113 -19.24 -3.90 -12.67
CA PRO A 113 -19.22 -4.15 -11.24
C PRO A 113 -18.15 -3.28 -10.54
N GLN A 114 -18.25 -3.18 -9.22
CA GLN A 114 -17.25 -2.52 -8.38
C GLN A 114 -16.67 -3.51 -7.37
N PHE A 115 -15.56 -3.20 -6.74
CA PHE A 115 -14.98 -4.04 -5.70
C PHE A 115 -15.98 -4.33 -4.58
N ASP A 116 -16.07 -5.60 -4.16
CA ASP A 116 -16.77 -6.01 -2.96
C ASP A 116 -15.78 -6.00 -1.79
N ARG A 117 -15.83 -4.94 -1.00
CA ARG A 117 -14.92 -4.73 0.14
C ARG A 117 -15.57 -5.29 1.40
N THR A 118 -15.65 -6.62 1.46
CA THR A 118 -16.22 -7.28 2.63
C THR A 118 -15.16 -7.43 3.71
N ALA A 119 -15.31 -6.63 4.76
CA ALA A 119 -14.55 -6.75 5.99
C ALA A 119 -15.53 -6.69 7.18
N LYS A 120 -15.32 -7.54 8.19
CA LYS A 120 -16.21 -7.65 9.34
C LYS A 120 -15.42 -7.71 10.63
N ILE A 121 -15.95 -7.04 11.64
CA ILE A 121 -15.51 -7.15 13.02
C ILE A 121 -16.59 -7.89 13.80
N ASP A 122 -16.21 -8.98 14.43
CA ASP A 122 -17.07 -9.71 15.37
C ASP A 122 -17.09 -8.93 16.67
N ASP A 123 -18.21 -8.21 16.90
CA ASP A 123 -18.36 -7.35 18.06
C ASP A 123 -18.40 -8.14 19.38
N GLU A 124 -18.76 -9.43 19.36
CA GLU A 124 -18.75 -10.27 20.57
C GLU A 124 -17.32 -10.64 21.00
N LYS A 125 -16.39 -10.77 20.05
CA LYS A 125 -14.98 -11.06 20.30
C LYS A 125 -14.16 -9.79 20.52
N CYS A 126 -14.52 -8.69 19.86
CA CYS A 126 -13.77 -7.46 19.86
C CYS A 126 -13.73 -6.80 21.24
N VAL A 127 -12.56 -6.64 21.83
CA VAL A 127 -12.34 -5.93 23.11
C VAL A 127 -12.12 -4.43 22.94
N LYS A 128 -12.19 -3.95 21.70
CA LYS A 128 -12.08 -2.53 21.31
C LYS A 128 -10.75 -1.88 21.68
N CYS A 129 -9.67 -2.66 21.63
CA CYS A 129 -8.29 -2.16 21.75
C CYS A 129 -7.90 -1.32 20.52
N THR A 130 -6.70 -0.76 20.50
CA THR A 130 -6.21 0.12 19.40
C THR A 130 -5.46 -0.61 18.30
N ILE A 131 -5.14 -1.89 18.46
CA ILE A 131 -4.18 -2.61 17.62
C ILE A 131 -4.53 -2.50 16.12
N CYS A 132 -5.78 -2.74 15.76
CA CYS A 132 -6.19 -2.72 14.34
C CYS A 132 -6.06 -1.33 13.71
N SER A 133 -6.36 -0.26 14.44
CA SER A 133 -6.17 1.11 13.97
C SER A 133 -4.69 1.49 13.86
N ASP A 134 -3.85 1.06 14.82
CA ASP A 134 -2.43 1.38 14.84
C ASP A 134 -1.65 0.70 13.69
N VAL A 135 -2.08 -0.48 13.26
CA VAL A 135 -1.40 -1.23 12.17
C VAL A 135 -1.97 -0.95 10.79
N CYS A 136 -3.10 -0.28 10.69
CA CYS A 136 -3.75 -0.05 9.40
C CYS A 136 -2.95 0.92 8.54
N PRO A 137 -2.39 0.49 7.39
CA PRO A 137 -1.61 1.38 6.53
C PRO A 137 -2.47 2.36 5.70
N ALA A 138 -3.80 2.20 5.76
CA ALA A 138 -4.78 2.99 5.01
C ALA A 138 -5.72 3.79 5.92
N ASP A 139 -5.44 3.83 7.22
CA ASP A 139 -6.25 4.52 8.24
C ASP A 139 -7.76 4.20 8.14
N ALA A 140 -8.10 2.99 7.65
CA ALA A 140 -9.46 2.55 7.34
C ALA A 140 -10.24 2.05 8.57
N ILE A 141 -9.75 2.25 9.79
CA ILE A 141 -10.42 1.81 11.02
C ILE A 141 -10.94 3.03 11.78
N ASP A 142 -12.24 3.17 11.80
CA ASP A 142 -12.90 4.16 12.66
C ASP A 142 -13.14 3.55 14.05
N ARG A 143 -12.65 4.24 15.08
CA ARG A 143 -12.72 3.79 16.45
C ARG A 143 -13.28 4.90 17.34
N ASN A 144 -14.50 4.69 17.81
CA ASN A 144 -15.18 5.59 18.74
C ASN A 144 -15.31 4.90 20.11
N VAL A 145 -14.31 5.08 20.95
CA VAL A 145 -14.26 4.55 22.32
C VAL A 145 -13.99 5.71 23.28
N PRO A 146 -14.99 6.16 24.06
CA PRO A 146 -14.94 7.40 24.83
C PRO A 146 -13.78 7.54 25.81
N GLU A 147 -13.28 6.42 26.34
CA GLU A 147 -12.16 6.41 27.29
C GLU A 147 -10.80 6.81 26.65
N PHE A 148 -10.75 6.93 25.31
CA PHE A 148 -9.56 7.28 24.57
C PHE A 148 -9.62 8.64 23.84
N GLU A 149 -10.74 9.36 23.92
CA GLU A 149 -10.91 10.66 23.26
C GLU A 149 -9.95 11.77 23.71
N GLY A 150 -9.12 11.53 24.71
CA GLY A 150 -8.11 12.49 25.16
C GLY A 150 -6.65 11.99 25.04
N ALA A 151 -6.43 10.75 24.61
CA ALA A 151 -5.12 10.11 24.66
C ALA A 151 -4.24 10.42 23.43
N SER A 152 -4.81 10.89 22.32
CA SER A 152 -4.08 11.13 21.07
C SER A 152 -3.20 12.38 21.09
N GLU A 153 -3.48 13.35 21.95
CA GLU A 153 -2.74 14.63 21.99
C GLU A 153 -1.67 14.69 23.09
N SER A 154 -1.70 13.81 24.09
CA SER A 154 -0.87 13.96 25.30
C SER A 154 0.17 12.86 25.54
N GLY A 155 0.29 11.86 24.68
CA GLY A 155 1.26 10.77 24.87
C GLY A 155 1.03 9.96 26.17
N ALA A 156 -0.17 9.98 26.73
CA ALA A 156 -0.52 9.17 27.89
C ALA A 156 -0.54 7.67 27.52
N PRO A 157 -0.02 6.78 28.37
CA PRO A 157 0.11 5.37 28.06
C PRO A 157 -1.25 4.73 27.78
N ARG A 158 -1.41 4.22 26.57
CA ARG A 158 -2.62 3.50 26.08
C ARG A 158 -2.97 2.26 26.91
N GLN A 159 -2.04 1.81 27.74
CA GLN A 159 -2.15 0.62 28.58
C GLN A 159 -3.02 0.78 29.83
N SER A 160 -3.29 2.00 30.30
CA SER A 160 -3.98 2.20 31.57
C SER A 160 -5.45 1.75 31.58
N ALA A 161 -6.10 1.72 30.43
CA ALA A 161 -7.49 1.29 30.31
C ALA A 161 -7.64 -0.24 30.15
N LEU A 162 -6.63 -0.92 29.61
CA LEU A 162 -6.72 -2.35 29.27
C LEU A 162 -6.02 -3.29 30.27
N LYS A 163 -5.43 -2.81 31.37
CA LYS A 163 -4.68 -3.67 32.31
C LYS A 163 -4.01 -4.83 31.59
N SER A 164 -3.15 -4.54 30.65
CA SER A 164 -2.41 -5.54 29.88
C SER A 164 -0.96 -5.56 30.31
N SER A 165 -0.39 -6.74 30.42
CA SER A 165 1.05 -6.93 30.52
C SER A 165 1.58 -7.48 29.21
N THR A 166 2.68 -6.93 28.71
CA THR A 166 3.33 -7.36 27.48
C THR A 166 4.74 -7.76 27.77
N ALA A 167 5.11 -8.96 27.36
CA ALA A 167 6.49 -9.44 27.37
C ALA A 167 7.02 -9.51 25.94
N PHE A 168 8.18 -8.92 25.70
CA PHE A 168 8.86 -8.90 24.40
C PHE A 168 10.20 -9.59 24.52
N TYR A 169 10.41 -10.61 23.72
CA TYR A 169 11.64 -11.41 23.72
C TYR A 169 12.22 -11.48 22.32
N VAL A 170 13.55 -11.38 22.23
CA VAL A 170 14.27 -11.60 20.99
C VAL A 170 15.28 -12.73 21.20
N ASP A 171 15.14 -13.78 20.39
CA ASP A 171 16.13 -14.86 20.32
C ASP A 171 17.34 -14.37 19.49
N MET A 172 18.40 -13.96 20.18
CA MET A 172 19.60 -13.41 19.54
C MET A 172 20.43 -14.47 18.80
N GLU A 173 20.17 -15.76 18.99
CA GLU A 173 20.79 -16.82 18.19
C GLU A 173 20.17 -16.90 16.80
N LYS A 174 18.87 -16.60 16.70
CA LYS A 174 18.14 -16.53 15.44
C LYS A 174 18.20 -15.15 14.79
N CYS A 175 18.26 -14.09 15.60
CA CYS A 175 18.22 -12.72 15.10
C CYS A 175 19.48 -12.38 14.29
N ASN A 176 19.29 -11.92 13.06
CA ASN A 176 20.35 -11.48 12.17
C ASN A 176 20.53 -9.95 12.12
N LEU A 177 19.84 -9.22 12.99
CA LEU A 177 19.87 -7.76 13.07
C LEU A 177 19.48 -7.05 11.76
N CYS A 178 18.58 -7.65 10.96
CA CYS A 178 18.17 -7.10 9.65
C CYS A 178 17.49 -5.72 9.75
N GLY A 179 16.84 -5.41 10.85
CA GLY A 179 16.22 -4.11 11.09
C GLY A 179 14.76 -3.96 10.68
N ILE A 180 14.17 -4.99 10.08
CA ILE A 180 12.78 -4.92 9.59
C ILE A 180 11.79 -4.60 10.71
N CYS A 181 11.96 -5.21 11.87
CA CYS A 181 11.12 -4.96 13.05
C CYS A 181 11.17 -3.49 13.51
N ALA A 182 12.32 -2.84 13.41
CA ALA A 182 12.46 -1.42 13.75
C ALA A 182 11.86 -0.47 12.69
N VAL A 183 11.67 -0.94 11.46
CA VAL A 183 10.98 -0.15 10.42
C VAL A 183 9.47 -0.08 10.70
N VAL A 184 8.89 -1.16 11.21
CA VAL A 184 7.43 -1.25 11.45
C VAL A 184 7.04 -0.85 12.86
N CYS A 185 7.97 -0.85 13.80
CA CYS A 185 7.74 -0.48 15.19
C CYS A 185 8.76 0.58 15.63
N LYS A 186 8.30 1.77 15.92
CA LYS A 186 9.14 2.89 16.40
C LYS A 186 9.74 2.65 17.79
N ASP A 187 9.20 1.68 18.54
CA ASP A 187 9.64 1.36 19.90
C ASP A 187 10.74 0.29 19.93
N ILE A 188 11.16 -0.21 18.76
CA ILE A 188 12.28 -1.14 18.62
C ILE A 188 13.50 -0.39 18.10
N GLU A 189 14.59 -0.46 18.84
CA GLU A 189 15.90 0.05 18.42
C GLU A 189 16.87 -1.10 18.18
N ILE A 190 17.67 -0.98 17.13
CA ILE A 190 18.71 -1.95 16.82
C ILE A 190 20.06 -1.29 16.89
N GLN A 191 20.85 -1.72 17.85
CA GLN A 191 22.23 -1.30 17.98
C GLN A 191 23.13 -2.32 17.27
N ARG A 192 23.83 -1.89 16.23
CA ARG A 192 24.78 -2.71 15.48
C ARG A 192 26.19 -2.24 15.76
N GLN A 193 27.07 -3.18 16.04
CA GLN A 193 28.49 -2.89 16.10
C GLN A 193 29.05 -2.87 14.67
N THR A 194 29.87 -1.87 14.37
CA THR A 194 30.55 -1.82 13.07
C THR A 194 31.53 -3.01 12.99
N PRO A 195 31.46 -3.83 11.95
CA PRO A 195 32.40 -4.95 11.80
C PRO A 195 33.83 -4.45 11.82
N THR A 196 34.65 -4.95 12.71
CA THR A 196 36.08 -4.64 12.77
C THR A 196 36.86 -5.82 12.20
N GLY A 197 37.56 -5.62 11.09
CA GLY A 197 38.50 -6.59 10.55
C GLY A 197 37.85 -7.81 9.86
N ALA A 198 38.20 -9.02 10.28
CA ALA A 198 37.85 -10.26 9.57
C ALA A 198 36.48 -10.86 9.95
N SER A 199 35.72 -10.24 10.85
CA SER A 199 34.41 -10.76 11.23
C SER A 199 33.33 -10.28 10.27
N THR A 200 32.65 -11.22 9.62
CA THR A 200 31.49 -10.96 8.75
C THR A 200 30.17 -11.06 9.51
N LYS A 201 30.20 -11.50 10.77
CA LYS A 201 29.01 -11.60 11.61
C LYS A 201 28.66 -10.23 12.17
N LEU A 202 27.44 -9.77 11.91
CA LEU A 202 26.88 -8.59 12.54
C LEU A 202 26.66 -8.91 14.03
N GLU A 203 27.33 -8.16 14.90
CA GLU A 203 27.11 -8.19 16.33
C GLU A 203 26.28 -6.97 16.74
N GLY A 204 25.39 -7.16 17.69
CA GLY A 204 24.54 -6.08 18.14
C GLY A 204 23.41 -6.56 19.04
N GLU A 205 22.52 -5.67 19.35
CA GLU A 205 21.40 -5.91 20.24
C GLU A 205 20.12 -5.30 19.66
N VAL A 206 19.02 -5.97 19.91
CA VAL A 206 17.67 -5.46 19.61
C VAL A 206 17.05 -5.11 20.96
N THR A 207 16.85 -3.84 21.17
CA THR A 207 16.25 -3.34 22.40
C THR A 207 14.91 -2.69 22.13
N ARG A 208 14.07 -2.72 23.13
CA ARG A 208 12.84 -1.95 23.16
C ARG A 208 13.11 -0.66 23.91
N ILE A 209 12.69 0.48 23.32
CA ILE A 209 12.95 1.81 23.90
C ILE A 209 12.14 1.99 25.18
N THR A 210 10.89 1.50 25.20
CA THR A 210 10.03 1.56 26.37
C THR A 210 9.22 0.28 26.53
N GLU A 211 9.21 -0.30 27.72
CA GLU A 211 8.37 -1.47 28.02
C GLU A 211 6.88 -1.13 28.07
N GLN A 212 6.55 0.17 28.20
CA GLN A 212 5.19 0.66 28.43
C GLN A 212 4.40 0.93 27.14
N ASP A 213 5.09 1.09 26.00
CA ASP A 213 4.44 1.52 24.75
C ASP A 213 4.13 0.39 23.76
N CYS A 214 4.40 -0.88 24.11
CA CYS A 214 4.07 -2.01 23.27
C CYS A 214 2.61 -2.42 23.42
N ASP A 215 1.85 -2.22 22.38
CA ASP A 215 0.45 -2.63 22.30
C ASP A 215 0.29 -4.15 22.09
N ALA A 216 1.39 -4.88 22.02
CA ALA A 216 1.44 -6.31 21.66
C ALA A 216 0.75 -6.62 20.32
N CYS A 217 0.83 -5.71 19.36
CA CYS A 217 0.21 -5.86 18.03
C CYS A 217 0.84 -7.00 17.21
N ARG A 218 1.97 -7.55 17.63
CA ARG A 218 2.67 -8.69 17.01
C ARG A 218 3.18 -8.46 15.57
N VAL A 219 3.02 -7.27 15.01
CA VAL A 219 3.53 -6.96 13.66
C VAL A 219 5.00 -7.31 13.51
N CYS A 220 5.82 -7.01 14.54
CA CYS A 220 7.24 -7.37 14.56
C CYS A 220 7.50 -8.88 14.54
N VAL A 221 6.58 -9.69 15.11
CA VAL A 221 6.65 -11.16 15.09
C VAL A 221 6.37 -11.66 13.69
N ASP A 222 5.26 -11.22 13.09
CA ASP A 222 4.79 -11.71 11.80
C ASP A 222 5.72 -11.30 10.63
N ILE A 223 6.40 -10.16 10.76
CA ILE A 223 7.32 -9.67 9.73
C ILE A 223 8.76 -10.20 9.91
N CYS A 224 9.06 -10.86 11.04
CA CYS A 224 10.41 -11.34 11.31
C CYS A 224 10.75 -12.55 10.43
N PRO A 225 11.71 -12.45 9.48
CA PRO A 225 12.02 -13.55 8.56
C PRO A 225 12.74 -14.71 9.25
N LYS A 226 13.19 -14.50 10.51
CA LYS A 226 13.91 -15.50 11.32
C LYS A 226 13.06 -16.06 12.46
N GLU A 227 11.81 -15.63 12.58
CA GLU A 227 10.97 -16.02 13.72
C GLU A 227 11.70 -15.85 15.06
N ALA A 228 12.49 -14.76 15.15
CA ALA A 228 13.34 -14.49 16.30
C ALA A 228 12.61 -13.71 17.41
N ILE A 229 11.41 -13.19 17.14
CA ILE A 229 10.69 -12.32 18.07
C ILE A 229 9.49 -13.06 18.63
N THR A 230 9.33 -13.00 19.95
CA THR A 230 8.13 -13.48 20.63
C THR A 230 7.54 -12.34 21.43
N VAL A 231 6.24 -12.13 21.27
CA VAL A 231 5.46 -11.16 22.04
C VAL A 231 4.33 -11.90 22.74
N GLU A 232 4.37 -11.88 24.05
CA GLU A 232 3.32 -12.44 24.89
C GLU A 232 2.50 -11.29 25.46
N ARG A 233 1.19 -11.39 25.37
CA ARG A 233 0.26 -10.43 25.92
C ARG A 233 -0.72 -11.12 26.85
N THR A 234 -0.84 -10.60 28.05
CA THR A 234 -1.88 -10.98 28.98
C THR A 234 -2.82 -9.79 29.14
N VAL A 235 -4.08 -9.94 28.77
CA VAL A 235 -5.11 -8.91 28.91
C VAL A 235 -6.05 -9.32 30.05
N GLU A 236 -6.05 -8.54 31.12
CA GLU A 236 -7.03 -8.63 32.19
C GLU A 236 -8.10 -7.58 31.96
N SER A 237 -8.91 -7.72 30.92
CA SER A 237 -9.83 -6.62 30.66
C SER A 237 -11.26 -7.03 30.58
N ASN A 238 -12.09 -6.13 31.11
CA ASN A 238 -13.45 -5.98 30.66
C ASN A 238 -13.47 -5.36 29.26
N ARG A 239 -14.37 -5.82 28.44
CA ARG A 239 -14.65 -5.23 27.13
C ARG A 239 -14.95 -3.75 27.29
N LEU A 240 -14.32 -2.90 26.49
CA LEU A 240 -14.59 -1.46 26.47
C LEU A 240 -15.93 -1.19 25.78
N GLU A 241 -16.62 -0.13 26.20
CA GLU A 241 -17.80 0.38 25.51
C GLU A 241 -17.38 1.25 24.32
N GLY A 242 -18.15 1.21 23.24
CA GLY A 242 -17.87 1.97 22.03
C GLY A 242 -18.03 1.16 20.75
N THR A 243 -17.61 1.72 19.63
CA THR A 243 -17.64 1.09 18.29
C THR A 243 -16.26 1.05 17.65
N VAL A 244 -16.01 0.01 16.86
CA VAL A 244 -14.86 -0.12 16.00
C VAL A 244 -15.38 -0.62 14.66
N GLU A 245 -15.19 0.15 13.61
CA GLU A 245 -15.71 -0.14 12.28
C GLU A 245 -14.60 -0.06 11.23
N ILE A 246 -14.70 -0.88 10.20
CA ILE A 246 -13.82 -0.81 9.04
C ILE A 246 -14.55 -0.01 7.97
N MET A 247 -13.93 1.09 7.53
CA MET A 247 -14.43 1.94 6.45
C MET A 247 -14.17 1.24 5.11
N PRO A 248 -15.22 0.73 4.43
CA PRO A 248 -15.01 -0.10 3.23
C PRO A 248 -14.38 0.67 2.07
N GLU A 249 -14.63 1.97 1.97
CA GLU A 249 -14.07 2.87 0.94
C GLU A 249 -12.56 3.02 1.07
N ASP A 250 -12.02 3.01 2.30
CA ASP A 250 -10.60 3.21 2.58
C ASP A 250 -9.84 1.90 2.74
N CYS A 251 -10.55 0.80 3.04
CA CYS A 251 -9.95 -0.50 3.28
C CYS A 251 -9.34 -1.11 2.01
N ILE A 252 -8.03 -1.36 2.02
CA ILE A 252 -7.29 -2.00 0.92
C ILE A 252 -7.18 -3.52 1.07
N THR A 253 -7.83 -4.10 2.06
CA THR A 253 -7.86 -5.55 2.37
C THR A 253 -6.48 -6.19 2.52
N CYS A 254 -5.53 -5.48 3.13
CA CYS A 254 -4.16 -5.96 3.34
C CYS A 254 -4.03 -7.05 4.40
N THR A 255 -5.07 -7.27 5.21
CA THR A 255 -5.16 -8.26 6.30
C THR A 255 -4.30 -7.99 7.54
N TRP A 256 -3.55 -6.88 7.63
CA TRP A 256 -2.77 -6.56 8.82
C TRP A 256 -3.59 -6.60 10.12
N CYS A 257 -4.75 -5.94 10.14
CA CYS A 257 -5.63 -5.92 11.31
C CYS A 257 -6.17 -7.31 11.67
N GLN A 258 -6.40 -8.18 10.67
CA GLN A 258 -6.84 -9.57 10.90
C GLN A 258 -5.72 -10.41 11.54
N VAL A 259 -4.51 -10.35 10.98
CA VAL A 259 -3.35 -11.14 11.45
C VAL A 259 -2.93 -10.71 12.84
N THR A 260 -3.01 -9.41 13.15
CA THR A 260 -2.56 -8.87 14.44
C THR A 260 -3.61 -8.87 15.53
N CYS A 261 -4.88 -9.14 15.20
CA CYS A 261 -5.96 -9.17 16.18
C CYS A 261 -5.80 -10.33 17.18
N PRO A 262 -5.54 -10.09 18.46
CA PRO A 262 -5.33 -11.15 19.45
C PRO A 262 -6.61 -11.94 19.77
N GLU A 263 -7.78 -11.35 19.49
CA GLU A 263 -9.08 -11.95 19.74
C GLU A 263 -9.67 -12.61 18.49
N GLU A 264 -8.93 -12.63 17.37
CA GLU A 264 -9.42 -13.15 16.08
C GLU A 264 -10.81 -12.60 15.71
N ALA A 265 -11.04 -11.34 16.04
CA ALA A 265 -12.33 -10.69 15.84
C ALA A 265 -12.55 -10.17 14.43
N ILE A 266 -11.50 -10.14 13.59
CA ILE A 266 -11.56 -9.50 12.27
C ILE A 266 -11.45 -10.54 11.17
N THR A 267 -12.36 -10.48 10.22
CA THR A 267 -12.35 -11.31 9.01
C THR A 267 -12.52 -10.43 7.78
N MET A 268 -11.74 -10.70 6.73
CA MET A 268 -11.89 -10.01 5.45
C MET A 268 -11.43 -10.88 4.29
N ASP A 269 -12.00 -10.59 3.12
CA ASP A 269 -11.60 -11.20 1.87
C ASP A 269 -10.71 -10.24 1.08
N LYS A 270 -9.69 -10.75 0.42
CA LYS A 270 -8.82 -9.94 -0.44
C LYS A 270 -9.55 -9.52 -1.70
N LEU A 271 -9.39 -8.27 -2.11
CA LEU A 271 -9.99 -7.75 -3.35
C LEU A 271 -9.43 -8.43 -4.60
N ILE A 272 -8.18 -8.88 -4.55
CA ILE A 272 -7.48 -9.44 -5.71
C ILE A 272 -6.81 -10.74 -5.31
N GLU A 273 -7.11 -11.79 -6.03
CA GLU A 273 -6.46 -13.08 -5.94
C GLU A 273 -5.32 -13.21 -6.94
N GLY A 274 -4.36 -14.06 -6.64
CA GLY A 274 -3.25 -14.30 -7.54
C GLY A 274 -1.97 -14.73 -6.84
N GLU A 275 -0.94 -14.86 -7.65
CA GLU A 275 0.40 -15.25 -7.24
C GLU A 275 1.41 -14.16 -7.61
N ILE A 276 2.41 -13.99 -6.77
CA ILE A 276 3.52 -13.09 -7.01
C ILE A 276 4.83 -13.76 -6.61
N GLU A 277 5.83 -13.60 -7.46
CA GLU A 277 7.15 -14.20 -7.26
C GLU A 277 8.25 -13.17 -7.53
N VAL A 278 9.34 -13.28 -6.78
CA VAL A 278 10.58 -12.51 -7.01
C VAL A 278 11.67 -13.49 -7.42
N TYR A 279 12.35 -13.19 -8.50
CA TYR A 279 13.46 -13.98 -9.03
C TYR A 279 14.79 -13.38 -8.57
N PRO A 280 15.50 -14.06 -7.65
CA PRO A 280 16.74 -13.57 -7.04
C PRO A 280 17.82 -13.21 -8.05
N GLU A 281 17.98 -14.05 -9.04
CA GLU A 281 19.01 -13.93 -10.06
C GLU A 281 18.86 -12.70 -10.97
N LYS A 282 17.63 -12.16 -11.02
CA LYS A 282 17.28 -10.97 -11.80
C LYS A 282 17.18 -9.70 -10.95
N CYS A 283 17.11 -9.86 -9.62
CA CYS A 283 17.03 -8.73 -8.71
C CYS A 283 18.39 -8.06 -8.55
N PRO A 284 18.54 -6.75 -8.83
CA PRO A 284 19.81 -6.06 -8.67
C PRO A 284 20.17 -5.93 -7.19
N GLY A 285 21.45 -6.17 -6.87
CA GLY A 285 21.94 -6.01 -5.51
C GLY A 285 21.78 -4.57 -4.99
N GLY A 286 21.29 -4.42 -3.77
CA GLY A 286 21.17 -3.11 -3.09
C GLY A 286 19.97 -2.27 -3.53
N CYS A 287 19.04 -2.79 -4.33
CA CYS A 287 17.81 -2.08 -4.69
C CYS A 287 16.69 -2.38 -3.69
N SER A 288 16.07 -1.33 -3.14
CA SER A 288 14.94 -1.39 -2.18
C SER A 288 13.64 -0.80 -2.73
N THR A 289 13.60 -0.37 -3.99
CA THR A 289 12.48 0.38 -4.56
C THR A 289 11.12 -0.28 -4.32
N CYS A 290 11.01 -1.58 -4.56
CA CYS A 290 9.74 -2.31 -4.38
C CYS A 290 9.30 -2.40 -2.91
N ILE A 291 10.26 -2.39 -1.97
CA ILE A 291 9.99 -2.40 -0.52
C ILE A 291 9.43 -1.04 -0.10
N GLU A 292 10.11 0.04 -0.51
CA GLU A 292 9.77 1.41 -0.10
C GLU A 292 8.40 1.86 -0.62
N ILE A 293 8.00 1.40 -1.81
CA ILE A 293 6.72 1.79 -2.42
C ILE A 293 5.57 0.84 -2.10
N CYS A 294 5.82 -0.27 -1.41
CA CYS A 294 4.78 -1.26 -1.14
C CYS A 294 3.73 -0.69 -0.17
N PRO A 295 2.47 -0.51 -0.59
CA PRO A 295 1.46 0.12 0.26
C PRO A 295 1.07 -0.74 1.46
N THR A 296 1.27 -2.04 1.38
CA THR A 296 0.96 -2.98 2.47
C THR A 296 2.18 -3.44 3.24
N ARG A 297 3.39 -2.94 2.91
CA ARG A 297 4.65 -3.38 3.51
C ARG A 297 4.87 -4.90 3.47
N ALA A 298 4.31 -5.55 2.44
CA ALA A 298 4.43 -7.00 2.25
C ALA A 298 5.82 -7.44 1.73
N LEU A 299 6.63 -6.50 1.25
CA LEU A 299 7.97 -6.74 0.73
C LEU A 299 9.00 -6.34 1.77
N TYR A 300 10.02 -7.16 1.98
CA TYR A 300 11.08 -6.93 2.96
C TYR A 300 12.42 -7.45 2.45
N MET A 301 13.52 -7.01 3.08
CA MET A 301 14.85 -7.55 2.82
C MET A 301 15.03 -8.85 3.61
N PRO A 302 15.29 -9.99 2.96
CA PRO A 302 15.71 -11.18 3.66
C PRO A 302 17.14 -10.99 4.21
N GLU A 303 17.60 -11.98 4.96
CA GLU A 303 18.94 -11.98 5.54
C GLU A 303 20.03 -11.82 4.48
N ALA A 304 20.97 -10.91 4.75
CA ALA A 304 22.22 -10.90 4.01
C ALA A 304 23.09 -12.05 4.54
N LYS A 305 23.22 -13.12 3.75
CA LYS A 305 24.20 -14.18 4.07
C LYS A 305 25.61 -13.68 3.84
N PRO A 306 26.58 -14.08 4.68
CA PRO A 306 27.99 -13.81 4.41
C PRO A 306 28.42 -14.38 3.05
N ALA A 307 29.28 -13.66 2.34
CA ALA A 307 29.74 -14.09 1.01
C ALA A 307 30.37 -15.51 1.00
N SER A 308 30.87 -15.98 2.15
CA SER A 308 31.39 -17.33 2.33
C SER A 308 30.30 -18.43 2.30
N GLU A 309 29.04 -18.08 2.56
CA GLU A 309 27.91 -19.00 2.57
C GLU A 309 27.11 -18.94 1.25
N MET A 310 27.38 -17.90 0.45
CA MET A 310 26.77 -17.73 -0.86
C MET A 310 27.58 -18.52 -1.91
N ALA A 311 27.39 -19.84 -1.97
CA ALA A 311 28.08 -20.76 -2.87
C ALA A 311 27.93 -20.44 -4.40
N GLY A 312 28.00 -19.15 -4.77
CA GLY A 312 27.81 -18.65 -6.13
C GLY A 312 26.35 -18.40 -6.51
N GLU A 313 25.41 -18.69 -5.64
CA GLU A 313 24.00 -18.39 -5.84
C GLU A 313 23.67 -16.97 -5.34
N ARG A 314 23.02 -16.17 -6.17
CA ARG A 314 22.47 -14.89 -5.76
C ARG A 314 21.14 -15.14 -5.06
N GLU A 315 21.07 -14.82 -3.79
CA GLU A 315 19.77 -14.74 -3.11
C GLU A 315 19.09 -13.42 -3.43
N ALA A 316 17.75 -13.43 -3.48
CA ALA A 316 16.99 -12.21 -3.65
C ALA A 316 17.26 -11.26 -2.50
N ASN A 317 17.53 -9.99 -2.81
CA ASN A 317 17.57 -8.94 -1.79
C ASN A 317 16.18 -8.61 -1.25
N VAL A 318 15.14 -9.23 -1.78
CA VAL A 318 13.74 -8.94 -1.47
C VAL A 318 12.97 -10.24 -1.34
N ALA A 319 12.21 -10.35 -0.27
CA ALA A 319 11.22 -11.40 -0.05
C ALA A 319 9.81 -10.80 0.07
N ILE A 320 8.79 -11.64 -0.05
CA ILE A 320 7.39 -11.24 0.00
C ILE A 320 6.66 -12.04 1.06
N ASN A 321 5.98 -11.35 1.95
CA ASN A 321 4.91 -11.95 2.74
C ASN A 321 3.64 -12.01 1.86
N LYS A 322 3.29 -13.21 1.40
CA LYS A 322 2.18 -13.43 0.47
C LYS A 322 0.81 -13.16 1.10
N ASP A 323 0.73 -13.29 2.43
CA ASP A 323 -0.50 -13.08 3.19
C ASP A 323 -0.84 -11.59 3.32
N LEU A 324 0.16 -10.72 3.36
CA LEU A 324 -0.02 -9.28 3.40
C LEU A 324 -0.11 -8.64 2.01
N CYS A 325 0.30 -9.37 0.98
CA CYS A 325 0.30 -8.86 -0.39
C CYS A 325 -1.11 -8.83 -0.98
N ILE A 326 -1.58 -7.66 -1.43
CA ILE A 326 -2.87 -7.46 -2.11
C ILE A 326 -2.81 -7.64 -3.63
N LYS A 327 -1.71 -8.11 -4.18
CA LYS A 327 -1.51 -8.37 -5.61
C LYS A 327 -1.76 -7.14 -6.52
N CYS A 328 -1.55 -5.93 -5.99
CA CYS A 328 -1.79 -4.69 -6.74
C CYS A 328 -0.86 -4.52 -7.95
N GLY A 329 0.43 -4.88 -7.82
CA GLY A 329 1.42 -4.81 -8.90
C GLY A 329 2.27 -3.53 -8.94
N ALA A 330 2.19 -2.64 -7.95
CA ALA A 330 3.04 -1.44 -7.89
C ALA A 330 4.54 -1.78 -7.96
N CYS A 331 4.96 -2.82 -7.25
CA CYS A 331 6.34 -3.32 -7.25
C CYS A 331 6.80 -3.80 -8.64
N VAL A 332 5.90 -4.41 -9.43
CA VAL A 332 6.19 -4.87 -10.80
C VAL A 332 6.44 -3.67 -11.72
N VAL A 333 5.58 -2.64 -11.61
CA VAL A 333 5.69 -1.42 -12.42
C VAL A 333 6.95 -0.63 -12.10
N ALA A 334 7.30 -0.55 -10.82
CA ALA A 334 8.45 0.26 -10.38
C ALA A 334 9.79 -0.48 -10.45
N CYS A 335 9.80 -1.80 -10.63
CA CYS A 335 11.02 -2.58 -10.70
C CYS A 335 11.88 -2.18 -11.92
N PRO A 336 13.16 -1.82 -11.72
CA PRO A 336 14.04 -1.44 -12.81
C PRO A 336 14.62 -2.63 -13.58
N SER A 337 14.44 -3.85 -13.08
CA SER A 337 14.98 -5.07 -13.70
C SER A 337 13.89 -5.83 -14.43
N GLU A 338 14.24 -6.34 -15.60
CA GLU A 338 13.34 -7.15 -16.42
C GLU A 338 13.09 -8.51 -15.75
N ASP A 339 11.80 -8.90 -15.71
CA ASP A 339 11.34 -10.19 -15.17
C ASP A 339 11.83 -10.52 -13.74
N ALA A 340 12.26 -9.52 -12.96
CA ALA A 340 12.67 -9.75 -11.57
C ALA A 340 11.48 -9.98 -10.63
N ILE A 341 10.31 -9.46 -10.98
CA ILE A 341 9.05 -9.68 -10.27
C ILE A 341 7.99 -10.10 -11.28
N VAL A 342 7.33 -11.21 -11.00
CA VAL A 342 6.22 -11.74 -11.82
C VAL A 342 4.96 -11.77 -10.98
N LEU A 343 3.88 -11.19 -11.51
CA LEU A 343 2.58 -11.15 -10.90
C LEU A 343 1.55 -11.78 -11.84
N LYS A 344 0.80 -12.76 -11.35
CA LYS A 344 -0.33 -13.36 -12.04
C LYS A 344 -1.58 -13.20 -11.18
N ARG A 345 -2.51 -12.36 -11.61
CA ARG A 345 -3.83 -12.24 -10.97
C ARG A 345 -4.73 -13.35 -11.50
N THR A 346 -5.54 -13.94 -10.63
CA THR A 346 -6.45 -15.04 -10.98
C THR A 346 -7.91 -14.67 -10.80
N GLY A 347 -8.19 -13.63 -9.99
CA GLY A 347 -9.55 -13.18 -9.73
C GLY A 347 -9.60 -11.80 -9.07
N PHE A 348 -10.79 -11.23 -9.12
CA PHE A 348 -11.14 -9.96 -8.49
C PHE A 348 -12.49 -10.15 -7.78
N HIS A 349 -12.56 -9.82 -6.50
CA HIS A 349 -13.80 -9.88 -5.73
C HIS A 349 -14.65 -8.66 -6.05
N MET A 350 -15.64 -8.85 -6.92
CA MET A 350 -16.47 -7.79 -7.44
C MET A 350 -17.93 -8.01 -7.09
N LYS A 351 -18.64 -6.91 -6.81
CA LYS A 351 -20.07 -6.86 -6.58
C LYS A 351 -20.77 -6.18 -7.76
N GLY A 352 -21.75 -6.83 -8.34
CA GLY A 352 -22.54 -6.33 -9.47
C GLY A 352 -22.60 -7.32 -10.62
N LYS A 353 -23.04 -6.84 -11.77
CA LYS A 353 -23.27 -7.66 -12.96
C LYS A 353 -21.99 -7.78 -13.79
N GLU A 354 -21.64 -9.00 -14.15
CA GLU A 354 -20.56 -9.28 -15.10
C GLU A 354 -21.02 -8.99 -16.54
N THR A 355 -20.52 -7.91 -17.09
CA THR A 355 -20.80 -7.50 -18.48
C THR A 355 -19.69 -7.98 -19.42
N ASP A 356 -19.92 -7.89 -20.74
CA ASP A 356 -18.88 -8.23 -21.73
C ASP A 356 -17.67 -7.30 -21.63
N LEU A 357 -17.87 -6.04 -21.22
CA LEU A 357 -16.78 -5.11 -20.94
C LEU A 357 -15.96 -5.59 -19.76
N TYR A 358 -16.61 -6.02 -18.67
CA TYR A 358 -15.94 -6.58 -17.52
C TYR A 358 -15.09 -7.79 -17.90
N LYS A 359 -15.65 -8.76 -18.63
CA LYS A 359 -14.93 -9.98 -19.04
C LYS A 359 -13.67 -9.66 -19.85
N LYS A 360 -13.76 -8.74 -20.81
CA LYS A 360 -12.61 -8.30 -21.61
C LYS A 360 -11.51 -7.64 -20.77
N ILE A 361 -11.91 -6.83 -19.79
CA ILE A 361 -10.96 -6.18 -18.89
C ILE A 361 -10.31 -7.20 -17.95
N MET A 362 -11.08 -8.13 -17.41
CA MET A 362 -10.54 -9.19 -16.54
C MET A 362 -9.56 -10.09 -17.28
N GLU A 363 -9.80 -10.44 -18.53
CA GLU A 363 -8.88 -11.19 -19.38
C GLU A 363 -7.52 -10.47 -19.47
N LYS A 364 -7.51 -9.14 -19.70
CA LYS A 364 -6.28 -8.35 -19.70
C LYS A 364 -5.59 -8.32 -18.33
N LEU A 365 -6.34 -8.07 -17.25
CA LEU A 365 -5.81 -7.94 -15.90
C LEU A 365 -5.29 -9.25 -15.30
N CYS A 366 -5.82 -10.40 -15.73
CA CYS A 366 -5.39 -11.73 -15.32
C CYS A 366 -4.23 -12.29 -16.17
N THR A 367 -3.83 -11.58 -17.23
CA THR A 367 -2.62 -11.92 -17.97
C THR A 367 -1.38 -11.71 -17.08
N PRO A 368 -0.42 -12.65 -17.03
CA PRO A 368 0.79 -12.48 -16.24
C PRO A 368 1.54 -11.20 -16.59
N ARG A 369 1.97 -10.46 -15.58
CA ARG A 369 2.77 -9.25 -15.71
C ARG A 369 4.16 -9.48 -15.18
N THR A 370 5.12 -8.97 -15.93
CA THR A 370 6.51 -8.96 -15.51
C THR A 370 7.03 -7.52 -15.45
N SER A 371 8.03 -7.29 -14.62
CA SER A 371 8.78 -6.05 -14.65
C SER A 371 9.50 -5.90 -15.99
N LYS A 372 9.47 -4.69 -16.55
CA LYS A 372 10.12 -4.38 -17.84
C LYS A 372 11.10 -3.23 -17.66
N VAL A 373 12.25 -3.31 -18.29
CA VAL A 373 13.13 -2.16 -18.43
C VAL A 373 12.37 -1.08 -19.20
N LYS A 374 12.19 0.08 -18.60
CA LYS A 374 11.65 1.23 -19.34
C LYS A 374 12.74 1.68 -20.30
N GLU A 375 12.53 1.52 -21.59
CA GLU A 375 13.31 2.24 -22.57
C GLU A 375 13.11 3.73 -22.32
N SER A 376 14.16 4.41 -21.84
CA SER A 376 14.17 5.87 -21.79
C SER A 376 14.12 6.36 -23.22
N THR A 377 13.01 6.93 -23.63
CA THR A 377 12.95 7.69 -24.88
C THR A 377 13.99 8.81 -24.82
N PRO A 378 14.92 8.90 -25.78
CA PRO A 378 15.87 10.01 -25.82
C PRO A 378 15.08 11.29 -26.07
N GLY A 379 14.86 12.09 -25.06
CA GLY A 379 14.11 13.35 -25.14
C GLY A 379 13.54 13.86 -23.82
N ASP A 380 13.34 12.99 -22.82
CA ASP A 380 12.66 13.38 -21.56
C ASP A 380 13.63 13.76 -20.42
N THR A 381 14.90 13.97 -20.69
CA THR A 381 15.90 14.41 -19.70
C THR A 381 16.32 15.86 -19.92
N GLU A 382 15.40 16.80 -19.86
CA GLU A 382 15.73 18.11 -19.31
C GLU A 382 15.41 18.09 -17.80
N LEU A 383 16.33 17.52 -17.04
CA LEU A 383 16.46 17.77 -15.60
C LEU A 383 16.68 19.28 -15.42
N LYS A 384 15.64 20.01 -15.08
CA LYS A 384 15.79 21.35 -14.52
C LYS A 384 16.56 21.19 -13.22
N THR A 385 17.85 21.47 -13.27
CA THR A 385 18.69 21.61 -12.09
C THR A 385 18.04 22.62 -11.18
N VAL A 386 17.70 22.20 -9.97
CA VAL A 386 17.26 23.07 -8.88
C VAL A 386 18.36 24.08 -8.66
N GLY A 387 18.04 25.36 -8.92
CA GLY A 387 19.00 26.44 -8.83
C GLY A 387 19.59 26.56 -7.43
N GLU A 388 20.87 26.86 -7.40
CA GLU A 388 21.67 27.20 -6.23
C GLU A 388 20.91 28.13 -5.30
N ALA A 389 20.64 27.68 -4.07
CA ALA A 389 20.21 28.54 -3.00
C ALA A 389 21.33 29.54 -2.71
N LYS A 390 21.13 30.78 -3.07
CA LYS A 390 21.99 31.90 -2.66
C LYS A 390 21.92 32.02 -1.14
N ALA A 391 23.08 31.82 -0.50
CA ALA A 391 23.31 32.25 0.86
C ALA A 391 23.17 33.75 0.96
N ALA A 392 22.34 34.22 1.86
CA ALA A 392 22.34 35.55 2.45
C ALA A 392 21.91 35.44 3.91
#